data_f3340e617606171dd6b819cb728ff919
#
_entry.id   f3340e617606171dd6b819cb728ff919
#
_cell.length_a   1.000
_cell.length_b   1.000
_cell.length_c   1.000
_cell.angle_alpha   90.00
_cell.angle_beta   90.00
_cell.angle_gamma   90.00
#
_symmetry.space_group_name_H-M   'P 1'
#
loop_
_entity.id
_entity.type
_entity.pdbx_description
1 polymer ?
#
loop_
_entity_poly.entity_id
_entity_poly.type
_entity_poly.pdbx_seq_one_letter_code
_entity_poly.pdbx_strand_id
1 'polypeptide(L)'
;MTAVLDAPTRPATPGLRRDRRRWAWGLGAAALLAWSLAGARLVGGDVVNPGGTAQFGRFAAAALDPALDEAFLGVLAGSVLVTVAYAAAGTALALALGAVGAVLVSGSTWGRRRAGWLAARGLLAVPRGLHEAVWGLLLVNLLGLDPWVGVLAIGLPYGAVTAKVVADLVDEVPRGAYRALRAAGAGRPVAALYGLLPPAAGGLLSWSVYRLECAVRSAVVLGMVGAGGLGYQLALSFASLRWDQVWSAVYALSLLCLVADAAGRAVRRRLAAPPPSPRRDPVLTAAVVGAVVLVGWSCWYLALSPASLVSARTVEQLALALGGAWPPATDGDLLRAVGALAVDTVQMSVIAVAVALFGAALLAGPAARPAERSRPGRRVAGALVRGGLLLLRAVPPPVWALVLVFVLVPGVLPGALALGVYTLGVLGRLAAEVTEELDPRPRAALTALGARPVGAWLYGVLPRAAGPVLAHALYRWEVAIRDTVLVGLLGAGGLGALLAAELATFDWAAVTTVLAAIVVLTWLVDLVSDRARAALR
;
A
#
# COMPACT_ATOMS: atom_id res chain seq x y z
N MET A 1 -14.23 35.59 48.97
CA MET A 1 -14.13 35.53 47.51
C MET A 1 -14.42 34.08 47.07
N THR A 2 -15.66 33.83 46.68
CA THR A 2 -16.28 32.53 46.44
C THR A 2 -15.82 31.99 45.10
N ALA A 3 -15.13 30.83 45.07
CA ALA A 3 -14.85 30.08 43.85
C ALA A 3 -16.14 29.43 43.37
N VAL A 4 -16.54 29.83 42.17
CA VAL A 4 -17.61 29.18 41.43
C VAL A 4 -17.11 27.83 40.95
N LEU A 5 -17.64 26.76 41.54
CA LEU A 5 -17.44 25.38 41.03
C LEU A 5 -18.20 25.25 39.70
N ASP A 6 -17.46 25.24 38.58
CA ASP A 6 -17.99 24.87 37.29
C ASP A 6 -18.61 23.46 37.36
N ALA A 7 -19.92 23.37 37.20
CA ALA A 7 -20.62 22.10 37.10
C ALA A 7 -20.11 21.34 35.88
N PRO A 8 -19.88 20.01 35.97
CA PRO A 8 -19.42 19.22 34.83
C PRO A 8 -20.48 19.31 33.71
N THR A 9 -20.08 19.85 32.56
CA THR A 9 -20.89 19.87 31.34
C THR A 9 -21.34 18.45 31.03
N ARG A 10 -22.65 18.20 31.10
CA ARG A 10 -23.23 16.91 30.67
C ARG A 10 -22.73 16.58 29.26
N PRO A 11 -22.21 15.36 29.01
CA PRO A 11 -21.88 14.96 27.65
C PRO A 11 -23.13 15.07 26.79
N ALA A 12 -23.02 15.81 25.69
CA ALA A 12 -24.12 15.95 24.73
C ALA A 12 -24.52 14.53 24.26
N THR A 13 -25.78 14.18 24.48
CA THR A 13 -26.37 12.93 23.96
C THR A 13 -26.23 12.94 22.44
N PRO A 14 -25.60 11.89 21.82
CA PRO A 14 -25.51 11.80 20.37
C PRO A 14 -26.94 11.82 19.80
N GLY A 15 -27.27 12.83 18.99
CA GLY A 15 -28.62 12.97 18.46
C GLY A 15 -29.01 11.80 17.56
N LEU A 16 -30.27 11.38 17.65
CA LEU A 16 -30.90 10.28 16.88
C LEU A 16 -30.65 10.31 15.35
N ARG A 17 -30.34 11.50 14.78
CA ARG A 17 -29.97 11.66 13.36
C ARG A 17 -28.59 11.08 13.04
N ARG A 18 -27.63 11.11 13.98
CA ARG A 18 -26.29 10.57 13.80
C ARG A 18 -26.31 9.04 13.80
N ASP A 19 -27.18 8.45 14.60
CA ASP A 19 -27.37 6.99 14.64
C ASP A 19 -28.00 6.47 13.35
N ARG A 20 -29.02 7.11 12.81
CA ARG A 20 -29.67 6.70 11.54
C ARG A 20 -28.67 6.68 10.37
N ARG A 21 -27.80 7.69 10.28
CA ARG A 21 -26.78 7.75 9.22
C ARG A 21 -25.74 6.62 9.35
N ARG A 22 -25.30 6.29 10.56
CA ARG A 22 -24.39 5.18 10.81
C ARG A 22 -25.02 3.84 10.48
N TRP A 23 -26.27 3.63 10.84
CA TRP A 23 -27.02 2.44 10.48
C TRP A 23 -27.19 2.30 8.96
N ALA A 24 -27.49 3.38 8.25
CA ALA A 24 -27.59 3.36 6.79
C ALA A 24 -26.26 2.93 6.13
N TRP A 25 -25.11 3.45 6.60
CA TRP A 25 -23.81 3.01 6.11
C TRP A 25 -23.51 1.54 6.46
N GLY A 26 -23.87 1.09 7.65
CA GLY A 26 -23.72 -0.31 8.06
C GLY A 26 -24.54 -1.26 7.21
N LEU A 27 -25.82 -0.94 6.96
CA LEU A 27 -26.69 -1.72 6.08
C LEU A 27 -26.20 -1.71 4.63
N GLY A 28 -25.74 -0.56 4.12
CA GLY A 28 -25.14 -0.47 2.79
C GLY A 28 -23.89 -1.33 2.64
N ALA A 29 -23.02 -1.33 3.65
CA ALA A 29 -21.82 -2.19 3.65
C ALA A 29 -22.19 -3.68 3.74
N ALA A 30 -23.19 -4.06 4.54
CA ALA A 30 -23.67 -5.43 4.62
C ALA A 30 -24.30 -5.90 3.31
N ALA A 31 -25.11 -5.05 2.67
CA ALA A 31 -25.71 -5.33 1.37
C ALA A 31 -24.64 -5.48 0.27
N LEU A 32 -23.64 -4.60 0.25
CA LEU A 32 -22.51 -4.66 -0.68
C LEU A 32 -21.70 -5.95 -0.49
N LEU A 33 -21.45 -6.35 0.76
CA LEU A 33 -20.76 -7.61 1.06
C LEU A 33 -21.61 -8.81 0.63
N ALA A 34 -22.89 -8.84 0.93
CA ALA A 34 -23.77 -9.93 0.53
C ALA A 34 -23.84 -10.07 -1.00
N TRP A 35 -23.95 -8.96 -1.72
CA TRP A 35 -23.88 -8.93 -3.17
C TRP A 35 -22.54 -9.44 -3.70
N SER A 36 -21.42 -9.05 -3.08
CA SER A 36 -20.09 -9.51 -3.47
C SER A 36 -19.89 -11.00 -3.23
N LEU A 37 -20.40 -11.53 -2.09
CA LEU A 37 -20.34 -12.98 -1.80
C LEU A 37 -21.22 -13.80 -2.75
N ALA A 38 -22.38 -13.28 -3.16
CA ALA A 38 -23.22 -13.92 -4.18
C ALA A 38 -22.48 -14.00 -5.53
N GLY A 39 -21.77 -12.93 -5.94
CA GLY A 39 -20.97 -12.93 -7.17
C GLY A 39 -19.76 -13.86 -7.12
N ALA A 40 -19.21 -14.13 -5.95
CA ALA A 40 -18.13 -15.09 -5.76
C ALA A 40 -18.56 -16.56 -5.92
N ARG A 41 -19.84 -16.83 -6.18
CA ARG A 41 -20.44 -18.17 -6.42
C ARG A 41 -20.07 -19.20 -5.35
N LEU A 42 -20.07 -18.79 -4.08
CA LEU A 42 -19.75 -19.66 -2.94
C LEU A 42 -20.78 -20.77 -2.72
N VAL A 43 -22.01 -20.58 -3.22
CA VAL A 43 -23.11 -21.54 -3.10
C VAL A 43 -23.51 -22.00 -4.50
N GLY A 44 -23.51 -23.32 -4.72
CA GLY A 44 -23.96 -23.93 -5.97
C GLY A 44 -22.92 -24.07 -7.08
N GLY A 45 -21.62 -23.82 -6.81
CA GLY A 45 -20.52 -24.06 -7.74
C GLY A 45 -19.38 -24.86 -7.09
N ASP A 46 -18.57 -25.51 -7.92
CA ASP A 46 -17.32 -26.13 -7.46
C ASP A 46 -16.34 -25.02 -7.08
N VAL A 47 -16.19 -24.78 -5.79
CA VAL A 47 -15.29 -23.74 -5.25
C VAL A 47 -13.86 -24.25 -5.19
N VAL A 48 -13.68 -25.53 -4.91
CA VAL A 48 -12.38 -26.18 -4.69
C VAL A 48 -12.00 -26.99 -5.92
N ASN A 49 -10.75 -26.82 -6.36
CA ASN A 49 -10.15 -27.67 -7.38
C ASN A 49 -9.53 -28.92 -6.72
N PRO A 50 -10.13 -30.10 -6.84
CA PRO A 50 -9.62 -31.31 -6.18
C PRO A 50 -8.19 -31.66 -6.60
N GLY A 51 -7.82 -31.41 -7.86
CA GLY A 51 -6.47 -31.65 -8.39
C GLY A 51 -5.40 -30.72 -7.80
N GLY A 52 -5.80 -29.56 -7.32
CA GLY A 52 -4.87 -28.56 -6.78
C GLY A 52 -4.49 -28.77 -5.32
N THR A 53 -5.26 -29.56 -4.56
CA THR A 53 -5.00 -29.80 -3.13
C THR A 53 -3.65 -30.46 -2.88
N ALA A 54 -3.26 -31.40 -3.75
CA ALA A 54 -1.94 -32.05 -3.67
C ALA A 54 -0.80 -31.07 -3.93
N GLN A 55 -0.97 -30.13 -4.85
CA GLN A 55 0.04 -29.09 -5.12
C GLN A 55 0.16 -28.12 -3.94
N PHE A 56 -0.96 -27.75 -3.33
CA PHE A 56 -0.95 -26.94 -2.10
C PHE A 56 -0.24 -27.67 -0.96
N GLY A 57 -0.47 -28.97 -0.80
CA GLY A 57 0.24 -29.79 0.20
C GLY A 57 1.76 -29.77 -0.02
N ARG A 58 2.22 -29.93 -1.27
CA ARG A 58 3.66 -29.83 -1.63
C ARG A 58 4.21 -28.44 -1.37
N PHE A 59 3.48 -27.40 -1.75
CA PHE A 59 3.86 -26.02 -1.47
C PHE A 59 4.00 -25.77 0.03
N ALA A 60 3.04 -26.23 0.84
CA ALA A 60 3.10 -26.05 2.29
C ALA A 60 4.24 -26.85 2.94
N ALA A 61 4.51 -28.07 2.48
CA ALA A 61 5.61 -28.91 2.98
C ALA A 61 6.97 -28.30 2.67
N ALA A 62 7.15 -27.75 1.49
CA ALA A 62 8.40 -27.09 1.06
C ALA A 62 8.78 -25.87 1.90
N ALA A 63 7.85 -25.32 2.68
CA ALA A 63 8.16 -24.28 3.65
C ALA A 63 9.19 -24.73 4.70
N LEU A 64 9.22 -26.02 5.01
CA LEU A 64 10.14 -26.61 6.00
C LEU A 64 11.46 -27.07 5.38
N ASP A 65 11.53 -27.13 4.04
CA ASP A 65 12.70 -27.58 3.28
C ASP A 65 12.98 -26.64 2.10
N PRO A 66 13.39 -25.37 2.38
CA PRO A 66 13.71 -24.41 1.34
C PRO A 66 15.02 -24.78 0.61
N ALA A 67 15.14 -24.41 -0.66
CA ALA A 67 16.36 -24.59 -1.43
C ALA A 67 17.49 -23.72 -0.86
N LEU A 68 18.58 -24.37 -0.42
CA LEU A 68 19.75 -23.73 0.18
C LEU A 68 21.06 -24.12 -0.55
N ASP A 69 20.97 -24.68 -1.75
CA ASP A 69 22.12 -24.99 -2.58
C ASP A 69 22.85 -23.71 -2.99
N GLU A 70 24.18 -23.77 -3.03
CA GLU A 70 25.07 -22.62 -3.27
C GLU A 70 24.76 -21.92 -4.59
N ALA A 71 24.48 -22.68 -5.65
CA ALA A 71 24.16 -22.15 -6.97
C ALA A 71 22.89 -21.29 -6.93
N PHE A 72 21.83 -21.79 -6.29
CA PHE A 72 20.56 -21.05 -6.16
C PHE A 72 20.70 -19.84 -5.22
N LEU A 73 21.41 -19.99 -4.11
CA LEU A 73 21.66 -18.86 -3.19
C LEU A 73 22.42 -17.72 -3.88
N GLY A 74 23.35 -18.03 -4.79
CA GLY A 74 24.01 -17.02 -5.63
C GLY A 74 23.03 -16.24 -6.51
N VAL A 75 22.13 -16.94 -7.19
CA VAL A 75 21.05 -16.33 -8.00
C VAL A 75 20.11 -15.49 -7.12
N LEU A 76 19.76 -16.02 -5.96
CA LEU A 76 18.87 -15.33 -5.00
C LEU A 76 19.51 -14.04 -4.46
N ALA A 77 20.81 -14.08 -4.12
CA ALA A 77 21.55 -12.90 -3.68
C ALA A 77 21.60 -11.82 -4.76
N GLY A 78 21.91 -12.19 -6.01
CA GLY A 78 21.82 -11.27 -7.15
C GLY A 78 20.44 -10.65 -7.32
N SER A 79 19.39 -11.47 -7.17
CA SER A 79 17.99 -11.01 -7.23
C SER A 79 17.62 -10.05 -6.10
N VAL A 80 18.17 -10.24 -4.90
CA VAL A 80 18.03 -9.30 -3.76
C VAL A 80 18.67 -7.96 -4.11
N LEU A 81 19.89 -7.96 -4.64
CA LEU A 81 20.60 -6.73 -5.02
C LEU A 81 19.84 -5.93 -6.07
N VAL A 82 19.33 -6.59 -7.12
CA VAL A 82 18.47 -5.95 -8.14
C VAL A 82 17.23 -5.32 -7.51
N THR A 83 16.56 -6.05 -6.61
CA THR A 83 15.35 -5.55 -5.92
C THR A 83 15.65 -4.31 -5.07
N VAL A 84 16.76 -4.32 -4.32
CA VAL A 84 17.21 -3.18 -3.52
C VAL A 84 17.56 -1.99 -4.42
N ALA A 85 18.24 -2.24 -5.54
CA ALA A 85 18.62 -1.21 -6.49
C ALA A 85 17.38 -0.52 -7.10
N TYR A 86 16.38 -1.28 -7.54
CA TYR A 86 15.10 -0.69 -8.03
C TYR A 86 14.36 0.08 -6.95
N ALA A 87 14.29 -0.45 -5.73
CA ALA A 87 13.63 0.23 -4.62
C ALA A 87 14.30 1.57 -4.29
N ALA A 88 15.63 1.60 -4.27
CA ALA A 88 16.38 2.82 -3.95
C ALA A 88 16.32 3.85 -5.09
N ALA A 89 16.60 3.45 -6.33
CA ALA A 89 16.55 4.36 -7.48
C ALA A 89 15.14 4.89 -7.74
N GLY A 90 14.12 4.01 -7.68
CA GLY A 90 12.72 4.38 -7.83
C GLY A 90 12.23 5.31 -6.72
N THR A 91 12.68 5.09 -5.46
CA THR A 91 12.38 6.00 -4.34
C THR A 91 13.05 7.35 -4.53
N ALA A 92 14.30 7.39 -4.97
CA ALA A 92 15.01 8.64 -5.25
C ALA A 92 14.29 9.46 -6.32
N LEU A 93 13.89 8.82 -7.42
CA LEU A 93 13.09 9.46 -8.46
C LEU A 93 11.74 9.95 -7.92
N ALA A 94 11.04 9.13 -7.11
CA ALA A 94 9.79 9.53 -6.49
C ALA A 94 9.93 10.75 -5.57
N LEU A 95 11.02 10.84 -4.80
CA LEU A 95 11.30 11.99 -3.94
C LEU A 95 11.63 13.23 -4.77
N ALA A 96 12.41 13.10 -5.84
CA ALA A 96 12.73 14.19 -6.76
C ALA A 96 11.46 14.74 -7.46
N LEU A 97 10.67 13.85 -8.08
CA LEU A 97 9.40 14.23 -8.71
C LEU A 97 8.40 14.77 -7.69
N GLY A 98 8.37 14.17 -6.50
CA GLY A 98 7.53 14.60 -5.40
C GLY A 98 7.87 15.98 -4.88
N ALA A 99 9.15 16.33 -4.77
CA ALA A 99 9.59 17.67 -4.35
C ALA A 99 9.16 18.74 -5.38
N VAL A 100 9.36 18.48 -6.67
CA VAL A 100 8.91 19.38 -7.75
C VAL A 100 7.38 19.47 -7.77
N GLY A 101 6.69 18.34 -7.72
CA GLY A 101 5.23 18.26 -7.71
C GLY A 101 4.61 18.94 -6.49
N ALA A 102 5.25 18.91 -5.32
CA ALA A 102 4.77 19.56 -4.11
C ALA A 102 4.66 21.07 -4.27
N VAL A 103 5.60 21.69 -4.98
CA VAL A 103 5.52 23.13 -5.31
C VAL A 103 4.28 23.43 -6.16
N LEU A 104 3.91 22.52 -7.07
CA LEU A 104 2.74 22.67 -7.94
C LEU A 104 1.42 22.43 -7.22
N VAL A 105 1.37 21.56 -6.20
CA VAL A 105 0.12 21.19 -5.48
C VAL A 105 -0.07 21.90 -4.14
N SER A 106 0.95 22.60 -3.62
CA SER A 106 0.81 23.38 -2.38
C SER A 106 -0.17 24.53 -2.56
N GLY A 107 -1.09 24.66 -1.61
CA GLY A 107 -2.06 25.77 -1.57
C GLY A 107 -1.38 27.13 -1.50
N SER A 108 -0.18 27.18 -0.92
CA SER A 108 0.62 28.41 -0.80
C SER A 108 1.13 28.96 -2.13
N THR A 109 1.34 28.10 -3.13
CA THR A 109 1.80 28.50 -4.48
C THR A 109 0.71 29.22 -5.25
N TRP A 110 -0.52 28.73 -5.17
CA TRP A 110 -1.64 29.22 -6.00
C TRP A 110 -2.43 30.37 -5.37
N GLY A 111 -2.37 30.54 -4.05
CA GLY A 111 -3.12 31.56 -3.34
C GLY A 111 -4.62 31.49 -3.66
N ARG A 112 -5.17 32.52 -4.33
CA ARG A 112 -6.59 32.58 -4.73
C ARG A 112 -6.93 31.87 -6.05
N ARG A 113 -5.93 31.37 -6.80
CA ARG A 113 -6.14 30.73 -8.13
C ARG A 113 -6.56 29.25 -7.96
N ARG A 114 -7.79 29.01 -7.51
CA ARG A 114 -8.32 27.67 -7.24
C ARG A 114 -8.34 26.74 -8.45
N ALA A 115 -8.60 27.28 -9.66
CA ALA A 115 -8.67 26.46 -10.88
C ALA A 115 -7.32 25.81 -11.22
N GLY A 116 -6.20 26.57 -11.16
CA GLY A 116 -4.87 26.01 -11.40
C GLY A 116 -4.46 24.98 -10.35
N TRP A 117 -4.81 25.21 -9.08
CA TRP A 117 -4.59 24.26 -8.00
C TRP A 117 -5.37 22.96 -8.20
N LEU A 118 -6.65 23.04 -8.59
CA LEU A 118 -7.47 21.87 -8.91
C LEU A 118 -6.93 21.10 -10.11
N ALA A 119 -6.51 21.82 -11.17
CA ALA A 119 -5.92 21.21 -12.36
C ALA A 119 -4.62 20.45 -12.03
N ALA A 120 -3.70 21.05 -11.25
CA ALA A 120 -2.47 20.41 -10.82
C ALA A 120 -2.74 19.15 -9.96
N ARG A 121 -3.68 19.22 -9.03
CA ARG A 121 -4.10 18.07 -8.22
C ARG A 121 -4.79 16.98 -9.05
N GLY A 122 -5.61 17.37 -10.04
CA GLY A 122 -6.26 16.45 -10.97
C GLY A 122 -5.25 15.72 -11.86
N LEU A 123 -4.27 16.44 -12.40
CA LEU A 123 -3.22 15.84 -13.22
C LEU A 123 -2.39 14.80 -12.43
N LEU A 124 -2.04 15.10 -11.18
CA LEU A 124 -1.33 14.16 -10.32
C LEU A 124 -2.22 13.03 -9.76
N ALA A 125 -3.53 13.11 -9.92
CA ALA A 125 -4.44 12.03 -9.53
C ALA A 125 -4.33 10.82 -10.48
N VAL A 126 -4.04 11.04 -11.77
CA VAL A 126 -3.92 9.96 -12.77
C VAL A 126 -2.77 9.00 -12.44
N PRO A 127 -1.49 9.42 -12.34
CA PRO A 127 -0.41 8.49 -12.01
C PRO A 127 -0.58 7.85 -10.62
N ARG A 128 -1.23 8.51 -9.68
CA ARG A 128 -1.53 7.99 -8.35
C ARG A 128 -2.68 6.97 -8.36
N GLY A 129 -3.61 7.07 -9.32
CA GLY A 129 -4.78 6.19 -9.44
C GLY A 129 -4.44 4.80 -9.96
N LEU A 130 -3.30 4.65 -10.64
CA LEU A 130 -2.84 3.39 -11.19
C LEU A 130 -1.80 2.73 -10.25
N HIS A 131 -1.93 1.41 -10.09
CA HIS A 131 -0.95 0.62 -9.35
C HIS A 131 0.39 0.58 -10.10
N GLU A 132 1.52 0.49 -9.37
CA GLU A 132 2.87 0.45 -9.97
C GLU A 132 3.07 -0.70 -10.96
N ALA A 133 2.37 -1.84 -10.80
CA ALA A 133 2.43 -2.93 -11.75
C ALA A 133 1.84 -2.56 -13.12
N VAL A 134 0.79 -1.73 -13.14
CA VAL A 134 0.21 -1.22 -14.39
C VAL A 134 1.23 -0.34 -15.12
N TRP A 135 1.92 0.54 -14.37
CA TRP A 135 3.03 1.31 -14.91
C TRP A 135 4.16 0.40 -15.43
N GLY A 136 4.49 -0.66 -14.68
CA GLY A 136 5.48 -1.64 -15.10
C GLY A 136 5.14 -2.28 -16.45
N LEU A 137 3.91 -2.77 -16.60
CA LEU A 137 3.44 -3.37 -17.85
C LEU A 137 3.43 -2.38 -19.02
N LEU A 138 2.92 -1.18 -18.80
CA LEU A 138 2.93 -0.14 -19.84
C LEU A 138 4.37 0.18 -20.28
N LEU A 139 5.26 0.35 -19.30
CA LEU A 139 6.65 0.72 -19.59
C LEU A 139 7.47 -0.43 -20.20
N VAL A 140 7.19 -1.70 -19.85
CA VAL A 140 7.82 -2.85 -20.53
C VAL A 140 7.44 -2.87 -22.01
N ASN A 141 6.19 -2.58 -22.35
CA ASN A 141 5.75 -2.50 -23.75
C ASN A 141 6.38 -1.32 -24.52
N LEU A 142 6.73 -0.24 -23.82
CA LEU A 142 7.34 0.97 -24.42
C LEU A 142 8.88 0.90 -24.48
N LEU A 143 9.51 0.48 -23.38
CA LEU A 143 10.96 0.49 -23.21
C LEU A 143 11.62 -0.88 -23.41
N GLY A 144 10.81 -1.95 -23.48
CA GLY A 144 11.32 -3.33 -23.43
C GLY A 144 11.84 -3.69 -22.03
N LEU A 145 12.87 -4.52 -21.96
CA LEU A 145 13.50 -4.95 -20.71
C LEU A 145 14.56 -3.95 -20.20
N ASP A 146 14.36 -2.65 -20.41
CA ASP A 146 15.27 -1.62 -19.92
C ASP A 146 15.14 -1.43 -18.39
N PRO A 147 16.22 -1.23 -17.65
CA PRO A 147 16.18 -0.99 -16.21
C PRO A 147 15.34 0.23 -15.80
N TRP A 148 15.16 1.22 -16.67
CA TRP A 148 14.27 2.35 -16.42
C TRP A 148 12.81 1.95 -16.16
N VAL A 149 12.37 0.79 -16.68
CA VAL A 149 11.01 0.28 -16.42
C VAL A 149 10.75 0.19 -14.92
N GLY A 150 11.63 -0.49 -14.18
CA GLY A 150 11.46 -0.65 -12.73
C GLY A 150 11.56 0.68 -11.96
N VAL A 151 12.48 1.56 -12.37
CA VAL A 151 12.68 2.87 -11.73
C VAL A 151 11.49 3.81 -11.97
N LEU A 152 11.00 3.90 -13.21
CA LEU A 152 9.86 4.75 -13.58
C LEU A 152 8.55 4.22 -13.04
N ALA A 153 8.33 2.90 -13.07
CA ALA A 153 7.11 2.28 -12.54
C ALA A 153 6.92 2.50 -11.04
N ILE A 154 8.01 2.60 -10.27
CA ILE A 154 7.97 3.04 -8.86
C ILE A 154 7.92 4.57 -8.79
N GLY A 155 8.79 5.26 -9.53
CA GLY A 155 9.03 6.69 -9.42
C GLY A 155 7.82 7.55 -9.73
N LEU A 156 7.07 7.22 -10.79
CA LEU A 156 5.94 8.04 -11.26
C LEU A 156 4.76 8.04 -10.27
N PRO A 157 4.14 6.88 -9.92
CA PRO A 157 3.00 6.87 -8.99
C PRO A 157 3.40 7.33 -7.59
N TYR A 158 4.58 6.92 -7.11
CA TYR A 158 5.08 7.32 -5.80
C TYR A 158 5.49 8.78 -5.76
N GLY A 159 5.98 9.34 -6.85
CA GLY A 159 6.26 10.77 -7.01
C GLY A 159 4.98 11.60 -6.86
N ALA A 160 3.90 11.19 -7.52
CA ALA A 160 2.60 11.84 -7.42
C ALA A 160 1.99 11.80 -6.00
N VAL A 161 2.14 10.67 -5.29
CA VAL A 161 1.73 10.56 -3.88
C VAL A 161 2.61 11.43 -2.99
N THR A 162 3.93 11.41 -3.21
CA THR A 162 4.91 12.19 -2.43
C THR A 162 4.69 13.68 -2.62
N ALA A 163 4.37 14.13 -3.83
CA ALA A 163 4.04 15.54 -4.10
C ALA A 163 2.92 16.05 -3.21
N LYS A 164 1.84 15.27 -3.07
CA LYS A 164 0.72 15.61 -2.18
C LYS A 164 1.16 15.65 -0.72
N VAL A 165 1.84 14.61 -0.24
CA VAL A 165 2.21 14.51 1.18
C VAL A 165 3.23 15.57 1.56
N VAL A 166 4.23 15.84 0.72
CA VAL A 166 5.21 16.92 0.96
C VAL A 166 4.53 18.28 0.99
N ALA A 167 3.57 18.55 0.06
CA ALA A 167 2.79 19.77 0.07
C ALA A 167 2.00 19.92 1.36
N ASP A 168 1.28 18.87 1.80
CA ASP A 168 0.49 18.88 3.02
C ASP A 168 1.40 19.10 4.27
N LEU A 169 2.55 18.41 4.37
CA LEU A 169 3.53 18.59 5.47
C LEU A 169 4.09 20.02 5.53
N VAL A 170 4.39 20.63 4.37
CA VAL A 170 4.89 22.02 4.31
C VAL A 170 3.79 23.03 4.60
N ASP A 171 2.55 22.76 4.16
CA ASP A 171 1.40 23.64 4.38
C ASP A 171 0.96 23.65 5.86
N GLU A 172 1.21 22.59 6.64
CA GLU A 172 0.95 22.51 8.08
C GLU A 172 1.97 23.31 8.94
N VAL A 173 3.15 23.63 8.39
CA VAL A 173 4.18 24.41 9.13
C VAL A 173 3.67 25.80 9.50
N PRO A 174 3.84 26.26 10.76
CA PRO A 174 3.52 27.62 11.17
C PRO A 174 4.25 28.68 10.33
N ARG A 175 3.52 29.61 9.74
CA ARG A 175 4.04 30.60 8.78
C ARG A 175 4.82 31.77 9.40
N GLY A 176 5.04 31.80 10.73
CA GLY A 176 5.70 32.92 11.42
C GLY A 176 7.09 33.23 10.87
N ALA A 177 7.99 32.24 10.87
CA ALA A 177 9.35 32.39 10.36
C ALA A 177 9.39 32.77 8.87
N TYR A 178 8.54 32.13 8.05
CA TYR A 178 8.41 32.48 6.62
C TYR A 178 7.99 33.93 6.42
N ARG A 179 6.99 34.41 7.17
CA ARG A 179 6.51 35.81 7.06
C ARG A 179 7.57 36.82 7.53
N ALA A 180 8.30 36.51 8.60
CA ALA A 180 9.39 37.36 9.08
C ALA A 180 10.50 37.51 8.04
N LEU A 181 10.93 36.40 7.42
CA LEU A 181 11.92 36.44 6.34
C LEU A 181 11.42 37.24 5.12
N ARG A 182 10.14 37.08 4.78
CA ARG A 182 9.53 37.88 3.69
C ARG A 182 9.48 39.37 4.01
N ALA A 183 9.14 39.71 5.25
CA ALA A 183 9.14 41.12 5.71
C ALA A 183 10.55 41.73 5.73
N ALA A 184 11.59 40.90 6.00
CA ALA A 184 12.99 41.30 5.89
C ALA A 184 13.53 41.38 4.44
N GLY A 185 12.67 41.21 3.42
CA GLY A 185 13.06 41.35 2.00
C GLY A 185 13.53 40.04 1.33
N ALA A 186 13.57 38.92 2.03
CA ALA A 186 13.97 37.64 1.44
C ALA A 186 13.02 37.22 0.31
N GLY A 187 13.55 36.71 -0.82
CA GLY A 187 12.77 36.14 -1.91
C GLY A 187 11.90 34.96 -1.45
N ARG A 188 10.81 34.65 -2.17
CA ARG A 188 9.92 33.52 -1.83
C ARG A 188 10.65 32.17 -1.64
N PRO A 189 11.57 31.74 -2.56
CA PRO A 189 12.25 30.46 -2.41
C PRO A 189 13.18 30.44 -1.20
N VAL A 190 13.90 31.55 -0.92
CA VAL A 190 14.79 31.66 0.23
C VAL A 190 13.99 31.61 1.54
N ALA A 191 12.89 32.37 1.63
CA ALA A 191 12.02 32.34 2.80
C ALA A 191 11.39 30.95 3.03
N ALA A 192 11.04 30.20 1.96
CA ALA A 192 10.55 28.84 2.08
C ALA A 192 11.64 27.86 2.55
N LEU A 193 12.85 27.97 1.97
CA LEU A 193 13.99 27.12 2.32
C LEU A 193 14.39 27.25 3.79
N TYR A 194 14.42 28.46 4.34
CA TYR A 194 14.85 28.71 5.71
C TYR A 194 13.71 28.78 6.73
N GLY A 195 12.50 29.12 6.29
CA GLY A 195 11.36 29.29 7.18
C GLY A 195 10.38 28.11 7.24
N LEU A 196 10.31 27.28 6.20
CA LEU A 196 9.36 26.15 6.14
C LEU A 196 10.05 24.78 6.13
N LEU A 197 11.15 24.66 5.38
CA LEU A 197 11.80 23.37 5.21
C LEU A 197 12.41 22.79 6.49
N PRO A 198 13.14 23.57 7.36
CA PRO A 198 13.74 23.02 8.56
C PRO A 198 12.70 22.44 9.55
N PRO A 199 11.56 23.10 9.84
CA PRO A 199 10.52 22.50 10.68
C PRO A 199 9.85 21.27 10.06
N ALA A 200 9.73 21.19 8.73
CA ALA A 200 9.16 20.05 8.01
C ALA A 200 10.15 18.88 7.88
N ALA A 201 11.46 19.10 8.05
CA ALA A 201 12.51 18.12 7.69
C ALA A 201 12.33 16.76 8.38
N GLY A 202 11.92 16.73 9.66
CA GLY A 202 11.65 15.49 10.38
C GLY A 202 10.54 14.67 9.76
N GLY A 203 9.42 15.31 9.37
CA GLY A 203 8.32 14.68 8.68
C GLY A 203 8.71 14.20 7.27
N LEU A 204 9.46 15.01 6.52
CA LEU A 204 9.97 14.67 5.20
C LEU A 204 10.91 13.45 5.24
N LEU A 205 11.84 13.40 6.18
CA LEU A 205 12.75 12.27 6.33
C LEU A 205 11.99 11.00 6.74
N SER A 206 11.06 11.11 7.71
CA SER A 206 10.19 9.99 8.10
C SER A 206 9.40 9.44 6.91
N TRP A 207 8.85 10.32 6.08
CA TRP A 207 8.15 9.94 4.85
C TRP A 207 9.06 9.27 3.84
N SER A 208 10.27 9.81 3.61
CA SER A 208 11.24 9.25 2.66
C SER A 208 11.62 7.82 3.01
N VAL A 209 11.90 7.58 4.30
CA VAL A 209 12.22 6.23 4.80
C VAL A 209 11.03 5.29 4.64
N TYR A 210 9.82 5.73 4.97
CA TYR A 210 8.59 4.96 4.75
C TYR A 210 8.38 4.61 3.27
N ARG A 211 8.69 5.54 2.35
CA ARG A 211 8.59 5.27 0.90
C ARG A 211 9.57 4.20 0.46
N LEU A 212 10.79 4.19 0.97
CA LEU A 212 11.77 3.14 0.67
C LEU A 212 11.29 1.77 1.17
N GLU A 213 10.74 1.69 2.38
CA GLU A 213 10.12 0.46 2.92
C GLU A 213 9.01 -0.07 1.99
N CYS A 214 8.17 0.81 1.45
CA CYS A 214 7.13 0.44 0.50
C CYS A 214 7.73 0.01 -0.86
N ALA A 215 8.73 0.75 -1.36
CA ALA A 215 9.35 0.51 -2.66
C ALA A 215 10.02 -0.86 -2.76
N VAL A 216 10.56 -1.41 -1.67
CA VAL A 216 11.10 -2.78 -1.63
C VAL A 216 10.02 -3.80 -2.05
N ARG A 217 8.81 -3.68 -1.53
CA ARG A 217 7.71 -4.58 -1.90
C ARG A 217 7.23 -4.36 -3.33
N SER A 218 7.13 -3.10 -3.75
CA SER A 218 6.77 -2.76 -5.13
C SER A 218 7.79 -3.26 -6.14
N ALA A 219 9.09 -3.22 -5.82
CA ALA A 219 10.14 -3.76 -6.69
C ALA A 219 9.98 -5.28 -6.91
N VAL A 220 9.52 -6.03 -5.89
CA VAL A 220 9.20 -7.47 -6.06
C VAL A 220 8.00 -7.66 -6.97
N VAL A 221 6.94 -6.87 -6.79
CA VAL A 221 5.76 -6.91 -7.67
C VAL A 221 6.14 -6.63 -9.12
N LEU A 222 6.97 -5.61 -9.36
CA LEU A 222 7.48 -5.27 -10.69
C LEU A 222 8.36 -6.37 -11.27
N GLY A 223 9.14 -7.04 -10.42
CA GLY A 223 9.93 -8.21 -10.82
C GLY A 223 9.04 -9.32 -11.40
N MET A 224 7.88 -9.58 -10.81
CA MET A 224 6.92 -10.58 -11.34
C MET A 224 6.34 -10.19 -12.71
N VAL A 225 6.33 -8.91 -13.03
CA VAL A 225 5.88 -8.37 -14.32
C VAL A 225 7.03 -8.31 -15.36
N GLY A 226 8.25 -8.71 -14.96
CA GLY A 226 9.39 -8.81 -15.89
C GLY A 226 10.53 -7.83 -15.64
N ALA A 227 10.47 -6.97 -14.62
CA ALA A 227 11.54 -6.02 -14.32
C ALA A 227 12.80 -6.68 -13.68
N GLY A 228 12.75 -7.98 -13.36
CA GLY A 228 13.87 -8.68 -12.72
C GLY A 228 13.83 -8.70 -11.18
N GLY A 229 14.91 -9.16 -10.55
CA GLY A 229 15.03 -9.24 -9.09
C GLY A 229 14.24 -10.39 -8.44
N LEU A 230 13.98 -10.29 -7.14
CA LEU A 230 13.30 -11.34 -6.35
C LEU A 230 11.94 -11.72 -6.90
N GLY A 231 11.18 -10.76 -7.45
CA GLY A 231 9.87 -11.03 -8.01
C GLY A 231 9.94 -11.89 -9.27
N TYR A 232 10.92 -11.65 -10.12
CA TYR A 232 11.16 -12.46 -11.31
C TYR A 232 11.57 -13.89 -10.93
N GLN A 233 12.46 -14.03 -9.95
CA GLN A 233 12.87 -15.35 -9.47
C GLN A 233 11.69 -16.11 -8.82
N LEU A 234 10.84 -15.42 -8.07
CA LEU A 234 9.61 -15.99 -7.52
C LEU A 234 8.68 -16.50 -8.64
N ALA A 235 8.42 -15.67 -9.67
CA ALA A 235 7.57 -16.05 -10.78
C ALA A 235 8.13 -17.24 -11.58
N LEU A 236 9.45 -17.25 -11.81
CA LEU A 236 10.13 -18.33 -12.52
C LEU A 236 10.10 -19.66 -11.74
N SER A 237 10.43 -19.62 -10.44
CA SER A 237 10.39 -20.80 -9.57
C SER A 237 8.95 -21.32 -9.40
N PHE A 238 7.97 -20.43 -9.37
CA PHE A 238 6.56 -20.78 -9.32
C PHE A 238 6.11 -21.47 -10.62
N ALA A 239 6.43 -20.88 -11.79
CA ALA A 239 6.10 -21.47 -13.10
C ALA A 239 6.76 -22.85 -13.31
N SER A 240 7.93 -23.06 -12.69
CA SER A 240 8.67 -24.33 -12.72
C SER A 240 8.24 -25.31 -11.62
N LEU A 241 7.23 -24.95 -10.80
CA LEU A 241 6.72 -25.75 -9.66
C LEU A 241 7.82 -26.11 -8.63
N ARG A 242 8.91 -25.30 -8.55
CA ARG A 242 10.03 -25.48 -7.61
C ARG A 242 9.67 -24.79 -6.28
N TRP A 243 8.85 -25.48 -5.47
CA TRP A 243 8.31 -24.93 -4.21
C TRP A 243 9.38 -24.63 -3.17
N ASP A 244 10.45 -25.43 -3.16
CA ASP A 244 11.67 -25.22 -2.39
C ASP A 244 12.29 -23.83 -2.66
N GLN A 245 12.47 -23.49 -3.93
CA GLN A 245 13.01 -22.19 -4.36
C GLN A 245 12.04 -21.03 -4.10
N VAL A 246 10.74 -21.27 -4.27
CA VAL A 246 9.70 -20.25 -3.94
C VAL A 246 9.81 -19.84 -2.49
N TRP A 247 9.94 -20.82 -1.56
CA TRP A 247 10.06 -20.50 -0.13
C TRP A 247 11.38 -19.83 0.23
N SER A 248 12.49 -20.20 -0.40
CA SER A 248 13.76 -19.48 -0.22
C SER A 248 13.64 -18.01 -0.62
N ALA A 249 12.99 -17.73 -1.75
CA ALA A 249 12.74 -16.36 -2.20
C ALA A 249 11.75 -15.61 -1.29
N VAL A 250 10.71 -16.28 -0.76
CA VAL A 250 9.78 -15.72 0.23
C VAL A 250 10.50 -15.38 1.54
N TYR A 251 11.40 -16.25 2.00
CA TYR A 251 12.20 -15.97 3.21
C TYR A 251 13.19 -14.82 2.99
N ALA A 252 13.88 -14.78 1.85
CA ALA A 252 14.77 -13.66 1.48
C ALA A 252 14.00 -12.33 1.42
N LEU A 253 12.82 -12.32 0.79
CA LEU A 253 11.93 -11.16 0.77
C LEU A 253 11.48 -10.74 2.16
N SER A 254 11.07 -11.71 2.99
CA SER A 254 10.62 -11.45 4.36
C SER A 254 11.75 -10.83 5.19
N LEU A 255 12.97 -11.35 5.06
CA LEU A 255 14.16 -10.79 5.71
C LEU A 255 14.47 -9.38 5.21
N LEU A 256 14.42 -9.16 3.90
CA LEU A 256 14.64 -7.83 3.31
C LEU A 256 13.63 -6.81 3.82
N CYS A 257 12.35 -7.17 3.88
CA CYS A 257 11.29 -6.32 4.45
C CYS A 257 11.51 -6.05 5.95
N LEU A 258 11.97 -7.05 6.71
CA LEU A 258 12.30 -6.90 8.14
C LEU A 258 13.44 -5.93 8.35
N VAL A 259 14.50 -6.03 7.54
CA VAL A 259 15.67 -5.12 7.60
C VAL A 259 15.23 -3.69 7.25
N ALA A 260 14.46 -3.52 6.17
CA ALA A 260 13.95 -2.20 5.78
C ALA A 260 13.04 -1.59 6.88
N ASP A 261 12.11 -2.35 7.43
CA ASP A 261 11.26 -1.95 8.55
C ASP A 261 12.09 -1.61 9.82
N ALA A 262 13.15 -2.37 10.11
CA ALA A 262 14.01 -2.12 11.28
C ALA A 262 14.81 -0.83 11.11
N ALA A 263 15.40 -0.61 9.95
CA ALA A 263 16.11 0.62 9.61
C ALA A 263 15.17 1.84 9.70
N GLY A 264 13.98 1.73 9.15
CA GLY A 264 12.97 2.78 9.23
C GLY A 264 12.51 3.08 10.65
N ARG A 265 12.32 2.06 11.49
CA ARG A 265 12.00 2.26 12.91
C ARG A 265 13.14 2.95 13.66
N ALA A 266 14.40 2.63 13.36
CA ALA A 266 15.55 3.27 13.99
C ALA A 266 15.56 4.77 13.70
N VAL A 267 15.39 5.18 12.45
CA VAL A 267 15.32 6.58 12.03
C VAL A 267 14.13 7.29 12.68
N ARG A 268 12.92 6.72 12.62
CA ARG A 268 11.71 7.33 13.20
C ARG A 268 11.80 7.47 14.73
N ARG A 269 12.36 6.48 15.45
CA ARG A 269 12.60 6.59 16.90
C ARG A 269 13.56 7.71 17.22
N ARG A 270 14.60 7.88 16.38
CA ARG A 270 15.57 8.96 16.58
C ARG A 270 14.95 10.34 16.33
N LEU A 271 14.09 10.47 15.29
CA LEU A 271 13.36 11.70 15.01
C LEU A 271 12.36 12.08 16.12
N ALA A 272 11.77 11.09 16.81
CA ALA A 272 10.85 11.30 17.91
C ALA A 272 11.55 11.67 19.24
N ALA A 273 12.86 11.42 19.36
CA ALA A 273 13.63 11.76 20.55
C ALA A 273 14.10 13.23 20.51
N PRO A 274 14.17 13.93 21.66
CA PRO A 274 14.71 15.29 21.70
C PRO A 274 16.18 15.29 21.20
N PRO A 275 16.60 16.31 20.45
CA PRO A 275 17.96 16.41 19.94
C PRO A 275 18.96 16.49 21.09
N PRO A 276 20.04 15.69 21.11
CA PRO A 276 20.98 15.63 22.24
C PRO A 276 21.88 16.86 22.34
N SER A 277 22.04 17.64 21.31
CA SER A 277 22.76 18.92 21.28
C SER A 277 22.68 19.54 19.87
N PRO A 278 23.12 20.80 19.65
CA PRO A 278 23.19 21.40 18.30
C PRO A 278 24.22 20.73 17.36
N ARG A 279 24.95 19.69 17.83
CA ARG A 279 25.86 18.89 17.01
C ARG A 279 25.09 17.96 16.08
N ARG A 280 25.70 17.62 14.93
CA ARG A 280 25.16 16.71 13.91
C ARG A 280 24.76 15.37 14.55
N ASP A 281 23.54 14.95 14.30
CA ASP A 281 23.03 13.66 14.77
C ASP A 281 23.65 12.52 13.93
N PRO A 282 24.44 11.61 14.54
CA PRO A 282 25.14 10.58 13.79
C PRO A 282 24.19 9.60 13.10
N VAL A 283 23.04 9.29 13.70
CA VAL A 283 22.05 8.35 13.11
C VAL A 283 21.38 8.96 11.89
N LEU A 284 20.96 10.23 11.98
CA LEU A 284 20.33 10.91 10.85
C LEU A 284 21.35 11.18 9.73
N THR A 285 22.59 11.56 10.08
CA THR A 285 23.68 11.73 9.11
C THR A 285 23.98 10.42 8.40
N ALA A 286 24.13 9.33 9.14
CA ALA A 286 24.35 8.00 8.56
C ALA A 286 23.19 7.56 7.65
N ALA A 287 21.94 7.84 8.04
CA ALA A 287 20.77 7.52 7.21
C ALA A 287 20.79 8.31 5.88
N VAL A 288 21.10 9.60 5.90
CA VAL A 288 21.16 10.43 4.69
C VAL A 288 22.35 10.02 3.81
N VAL A 289 23.55 9.88 4.39
CA VAL A 289 24.74 9.46 3.63
C VAL A 289 24.53 8.05 3.06
N GLY A 290 24.02 7.11 3.87
CA GLY A 290 23.71 5.77 3.42
C GLY A 290 22.68 5.75 2.28
N ALA A 291 21.66 6.61 2.33
CA ALA A 291 20.68 6.73 1.25
C ALA A 291 21.32 7.26 -0.04
N VAL A 292 22.18 8.29 0.03
CA VAL A 292 22.90 8.84 -1.13
C VAL A 292 23.83 7.79 -1.74
N VAL A 293 24.60 7.09 -0.91
CA VAL A 293 25.50 6.01 -1.37
C VAL A 293 24.70 4.87 -2.00
N LEU A 294 23.59 4.47 -1.38
CA LEU A 294 22.71 3.42 -1.91
C LEU A 294 22.13 3.80 -3.27
N VAL A 295 21.69 5.04 -3.45
CA VAL A 295 21.15 5.54 -4.72
C VAL A 295 22.24 5.57 -5.79
N GLY A 296 23.43 6.11 -5.48
CA GLY A 296 24.57 6.13 -6.41
C GLY A 296 24.98 4.73 -6.84
N TRP A 297 25.11 3.81 -5.88
CA TRP A 297 25.36 2.40 -6.15
C TRP A 297 24.26 1.78 -7.03
N SER A 298 22.99 2.06 -6.75
CA SER A 298 21.86 1.52 -7.51
C SER A 298 21.86 1.98 -8.97
N CYS A 299 22.16 3.26 -9.22
CA CYS A 299 22.27 3.80 -10.58
C CYS A 299 23.42 3.15 -11.36
N TRP A 300 24.55 2.93 -10.69
CA TRP A 300 25.70 2.23 -11.26
C TRP A 300 25.40 0.75 -11.51
N TYR A 301 24.84 0.04 -10.51
CA TYR A 301 24.56 -1.40 -10.58
C TYR A 301 23.52 -1.74 -11.66
N LEU A 302 22.48 -0.90 -11.81
CA LEU A 302 21.47 -1.04 -12.85
C LEU A 302 21.94 -0.52 -14.22
N ALA A 303 23.13 0.05 -14.31
CA ALA A 303 23.67 0.67 -15.53
C ALA A 303 22.68 1.66 -16.18
N LEU A 304 22.00 2.50 -15.35
CA LEU A 304 20.98 3.43 -15.82
C LEU A 304 21.58 4.45 -16.80
N SER A 305 21.17 4.36 -18.06
CA SER A 305 21.58 5.28 -19.11
C SER A 305 20.41 6.19 -19.52
N PRO A 306 20.51 7.51 -19.36
CA PRO A 306 19.48 8.42 -19.87
C PRO A 306 19.29 8.35 -21.38
N ALA A 307 20.31 7.88 -22.12
CA ALA A 307 20.25 7.74 -23.57
C ALA A 307 19.20 6.71 -24.03
N SER A 308 18.95 5.66 -23.24
CA SER A 308 17.93 4.68 -23.58
C SER A 308 16.51 5.26 -23.60
N LEU A 309 16.22 6.27 -22.76
CA LEU A 309 14.93 6.94 -22.70
C LEU A 309 14.63 7.79 -23.95
N VAL A 310 15.67 8.24 -24.63
CA VAL A 310 15.55 9.07 -25.85
C VAL A 310 16.02 8.32 -27.10
N SER A 311 16.17 7.01 -27.02
CA SER A 311 16.55 6.18 -28.17
C SER A 311 15.47 6.24 -29.25
N ALA A 312 15.85 6.12 -30.52
CA ALA A 312 14.93 6.12 -31.65
C ALA A 312 13.78 5.13 -31.45
N ARG A 313 14.12 3.91 -30.98
CA ARG A 313 13.12 2.88 -30.64
C ARG A 313 12.12 3.33 -29.59
N THR A 314 12.59 3.92 -28.50
CA THR A 314 11.72 4.41 -27.39
C THR A 314 10.79 5.51 -27.90
N VAL A 315 11.30 6.45 -28.68
CA VAL A 315 10.51 7.54 -29.25
C VAL A 315 9.47 7.01 -30.23
N GLU A 316 9.82 6.04 -31.09
CA GLU A 316 8.91 5.38 -32.02
C GLU A 316 7.79 4.63 -31.28
N GLN A 317 8.12 3.80 -30.27
CA GLN A 317 7.14 3.07 -29.48
C GLN A 317 6.21 4.02 -28.71
N LEU A 318 6.75 5.10 -28.16
CA LEU A 318 5.95 6.12 -27.50
C LEU A 318 5.00 6.84 -28.49
N ALA A 319 5.49 7.16 -29.68
CA ALA A 319 4.67 7.77 -30.72
C ALA A 319 3.52 6.85 -31.17
N LEU A 320 3.81 5.55 -31.37
CA LEU A 320 2.80 4.53 -31.71
C LEU A 320 1.77 4.38 -30.59
N ALA A 321 2.21 4.31 -29.33
CA ALA A 321 1.31 4.20 -28.19
C ALA A 321 0.42 5.42 -28.01
N LEU A 322 0.99 6.64 -28.10
CA LEU A 322 0.23 7.88 -27.98
C LEU A 322 -0.71 8.10 -29.17
N GLY A 323 -0.27 7.77 -30.38
CA GLY A 323 -1.10 7.85 -31.60
C GLY A 323 -2.26 6.85 -31.59
N GLY A 324 -2.01 5.62 -31.10
CA GLY A 324 -3.05 4.58 -30.96
C GLY A 324 -3.97 4.78 -29.74
N ALA A 325 -3.53 5.54 -28.71
CA ALA A 325 -4.32 5.75 -27.49
C ALA A 325 -5.53 6.66 -27.69
N TRP A 326 -5.57 7.43 -28.76
CA TRP A 326 -6.66 8.37 -29.03
C TRP A 326 -7.17 8.28 -30.47
N PRO A 327 -8.49 8.13 -30.71
CA PRO A 327 -9.56 8.05 -29.71
C PRO A 327 -9.59 6.71 -28.96
N PRO A 328 -10.07 6.67 -27.68
CA PRO A 328 -10.28 5.42 -26.96
C PRO A 328 -11.30 4.53 -27.68
N ALA A 329 -11.11 3.21 -27.64
CA ALA A 329 -12.07 2.26 -28.19
C ALA A 329 -13.39 2.28 -27.39
N THR A 330 -14.52 2.34 -28.10
CA THR A 330 -15.87 2.41 -27.52
C THR A 330 -16.79 1.32 -28.05
N ASP A 331 -16.22 0.22 -28.53
CA ASP A 331 -16.97 -0.94 -29.03
C ASP A 331 -17.87 -1.52 -27.96
N GLY A 332 -19.10 -1.88 -28.35
CA GLY A 332 -20.10 -2.36 -27.43
C GLY A 332 -19.69 -3.64 -26.68
N ASP A 333 -18.89 -4.51 -27.31
CA ASP A 333 -18.39 -5.73 -26.71
C ASP A 333 -17.32 -5.43 -25.66
N LEU A 334 -16.37 -4.53 -25.96
CA LEU A 334 -15.36 -4.06 -25.03
C LEU A 334 -16.01 -3.39 -23.81
N LEU A 335 -16.98 -2.49 -24.03
CA LEU A 335 -17.65 -1.79 -22.93
C LEU A 335 -18.45 -2.74 -22.02
N ARG A 336 -19.07 -3.78 -22.58
CA ARG A 336 -19.74 -4.83 -21.81
C ARG A 336 -18.73 -5.64 -20.98
N ALA A 337 -17.60 -6.02 -21.57
CA ALA A 337 -16.52 -6.71 -20.86
C ALA A 337 -15.94 -5.84 -19.73
N VAL A 338 -15.66 -4.56 -19.99
CA VAL A 338 -15.20 -3.59 -18.99
C VAL A 338 -16.22 -3.49 -17.84
N GLY A 339 -17.51 -3.38 -18.14
CA GLY A 339 -18.57 -3.31 -17.13
C GLY A 339 -18.63 -4.56 -16.25
N ALA A 340 -18.62 -5.74 -16.85
CA ALA A 340 -18.65 -7.02 -16.13
C ALA A 340 -17.42 -7.19 -15.23
N LEU A 341 -16.22 -6.95 -15.79
CA LEU A 341 -14.97 -7.11 -15.05
C LEU A 341 -14.73 -6.00 -14.00
N ALA A 342 -15.34 -4.83 -14.16
CA ALA A 342 -15.39 -3.81 -13.10
C ALA A 342 -16.21 -4.30 -11.91
N VAL A 343 -17.34 -5.00 -12.14
CA VAL A 343 -18.13 -5.64 -11.09
C VAL A 343 -17.27 -6.66 -10.33
N ASP A 344 -16.58 -7.56 -11.03
CA ASP A 344 -15.69 -8.56 -10.43
C ASP A 344 -14.59 -7.89 -9.58
N THR A 345 -14.01 -6.80 -10.09
CA THR A 345 -12.98 -6.00 -9.41
C THR A 345 -13.50 -5.42 -8.07
N VAL A 346 -14.72 -4.88 -8.06
CA VAL A 346 -15.36 -4.37 -6.83
C VAL A 346 -15.64 -5.52 -5.86
N GLN A 347 -16.25 -6.61 -6.32
CA GLN A 347 -16.57 -7.77 -5.49
C GLN A 347 -15.32 -8.36 -4.84
N MET A 348 -14.24 -8.52 -5.62
CA MET A 348 -12.94 -8.99 -5.13
C MET A 348 -12.40 -8.09 -4.01
N SER A 349 -12.42 -6.78 -4.20
CA SER A 349 -11.89 -5.82 -3.21
C SER A 349 -12.71 -5.78 -1.92
N VAL A 350 -14.04 -5.87 -2.02
CA VAL A 350 -14.96 -5.86 -0.87
C VAL A 350 -14.77 -7.13 -0.03
N ILE A 351 -14.73 -8.30 -0.66
CA ILE A 351 -14.50 -9.58 0.04
C ILE A 351 -13.11 -9.56 0.70
N ALA A 352 -12.08 -9.08 0.01
CA ALA A 352 -10.72 -8.99 0.55
C ALA A 352 -10.66 -8.19 1.85
N VAL A 353 -11.30 -7.00 1.86
CA VAL A 353 -11.31 -6.15 3.05
C VAL A 353 -12.19 -6.72 4.15
N ALA A 354 -13.30 -7.38 3.81
CA ALA A 354 -14.16 -8.05 4.79
C ALA A 354 -13.43 -9.19 5.50
N VAL A 355 -12.72 -10.06 4.75
CA VAL A 355 -11.87 -11.12 5.30
C VAL A 355 -10.79 -10.54 6.21
N ALA A 356 -10.10 -9.50 5.76
CA ALA A 356 -9.07 -8.84 6.54
C ALA A 356 -9.61 -8.19 7.81
N LEU A 357 -10.76 -7.53 7.75
CA LEU A 357 -11.40 -6.88 8.91
C LEU A 357 -11.85 -7.91 9.94
N PHE A 358 -12.47 -9.00 9.50
CA PHE A 358 -12.88 -10.09 10.37
C PHE A 358 -11.68 -10.72 11.07
N GLY A 359 -10.65 -11.09 10.31
CA GLY A 359 -9.41 -11.64 10.86
C GLY A 359 -8.69 -10.66 11.80
N ALA A 360 -8.65 -9.36 11.45
CA ALA A 360 -8.07 -8.33 12.30
C ALA A 360 -8.83 -8.18 13.62
N ALA A 361 -10.17 -8.24 13.60
CA ALA A 361 -10.99 -8.20 14.82
C ALA A 361 -10.71 -9.38 15.76
N LEU A 362 -10.45 -10.57 15.21
CA LEU A 362 -10.08 -11.76 15.98
C LEU A 362 -8.66 -11.68 16.54
N LEU A 363 -7.71 -11.17 15.75
CA LEU A 363 -6.29 -11.21 16.06
C LEU A 363 -5.79 -9.95 16.80
N ALA A 364 -6.54 -8.83 16.81
CA ALA A 364 -6.12 -7.58 17.46
C ALA A 364 -5.78 -7.78 18.95
N GLY A 365 -6.61 -8.49 19.70
CA GLY A 365 -6.39 -8.78 21.11
C GLY A 365 -5.15 -9.65 21.38
N PRO A 366 -5.02 -10.82 20.72
CA PRO A 366 -3.81 -11.65 20.79
C PRO A 366 -2.53 -10.95 20.30
N ALA A 367 -2.62 -10.16 19.24
CA ALA A 367 -1.49 -9.45 18.65
C ALA A 367 -1.01 -8.25 19.47
N ALA A 368 -1.89 -7.60 20.25
CA ALA A 368 -1.53 -6.46 21.10
C ALA A 368 -0.44 -6.85 22.12
N ARG A 369 0.52 -5.94 22.34
CA ARG A 369 1.63 -6.18 23.27
C ARG A 369 1.11 -6.48 24.66
N PRO A 370 1.55 -7.58 25.28
CA PRO A 370 1.13 -7.92 26.62
C PRO A 370 1.74 -6.96 27.65
N ALA A 371 0.98 -6.65 28.72
CA ALA A 371 1.52 -5.90 29.83
C ALA A 371 2.77 -6.59 30.40
N GLU A 372 3.68 -5.82 31.02
CA GLU A 372 4.97 -6.32 31.56
C GLU A 372 4.83 -7.53 32.49
N ARG A 373 3.73 -7.61 33.25
CA ARG A 373 3.42 -8.71 34.19
C ARG A 373 2.64 -9.88 33.57
N SER A 374 2.58 -9.99 32.25
CA SER A 374 1.82 -11.06 31.57
C SER A 374 2.52 -12.42 31.66
N ARG A 375 1.72 -13.50 31.73
CA ARG A 375 2.21 -14.89 31.72
C ARG A 375 3.09 -15.16 30.47
N PRO A 376 4.17 -15.96 30.60
CA PRO A 376 5.10 -16.26 29.50
C PRO A 376 4.39 -16.78 28.25
N GLY A 377 3.42 -17.71 28.38
CA GLY A 377 2.64 -18.25 27.26
C GLY A 377 1.90 -17.18 26.45
N ARG A 378 1.37 -16.11 27.10
CA ARG A 378 0.75 -15.01 26.37
C ARG A 378 1.76 -14.17 25.56
N ARG A 379 2.98 -14.02 26.09
CA ARG A 379 4.06 -13.30 25.37
C ARG A 379 4.47 -14.07 24.12
N VAL A 380 4.63 -15.40 24.24
CA VAL A 380 4.95 -16.28 23.12
C VAL A 380 3.82 -16.27 22.10
N ALA A 381 2.57 -16.51 22.52
CA ALA A 381 1.41 -16.48 21.62
C ALA A 381 1.30 -15.12 20.88
N GLY A 382 1.46 -14.01 21.58
CA GLY A 382 1.47 -12.67 20.96
C GLY A 382 2.63 -12.47 19.97
N ALA A 383 3.80 -13.02 20.26
CA ALA A 383 4.94 -12.98 19.34
C ALA A 383 4.69 -13.80 18.07
N LEU A 384 4.11 -14.99 18.22
CA LEU A 384 3.74 -15.86 17.09
C LEU A 384 2.67 -15.21 16.19
N VAL A 385 1.62 -14.63 16.79
CA VAL A 385 0.59 -13.92 16.02
C VAL A 385 1.19 -12.71 15.26
N ARG A 386 2.03 -11.92 15.91
CA ARG A 386 2.72 -10.80 15.23
C ARG A 386 3.67 -11.27 14.14
N GLY A 387 4.39 -12.37 14.37
CA GLY A 387 5.24 -13.00 13.36
C GLY A 387 4.43 -13.49 12.16
N GLY A 388 3.28 -14.15 12.41
CA GLY A 388 2.35 -14.55 11.37
C GLY A 388 1.81 -13.37 10.56
N LEU A 389 1.31 -12.31 11.22
CA LEU A 389 0.85 -11.09 10.54
C LEU A 389 1.96 -10.42 9.72
N LEU A 390 3.20 -10.46 10.21
CA LEU A 390 4.35 -9.96 9.48
C LEU A 390 4.61 -10.79 8.20
N LEU A 391 4.58 -12.11 8.30
CA LEU A 391 4.76 -13.01 7.16
C LEU A 391 3.66 -12.81 6.11
N LEU A 392 2.38 -12.73 6.54
CA LEU A 392 1.25 -12.50 5.65
C LEU A 392 1.40 -11.21 4.83
N ARG A 393 1.92 -10.13 5.44
CA ARG A 393 2.15 -8.85 4.73
C ARG A 393 3.47 -8.77 3.97
N ALA A 394 4.45 -9.62 4.29
CA ALA A 394 5.73 -9.64 3.59
C ALA A 394 5.59 -10.27 2.21
N VAL A 395 4.74 -11.30 2.09
CA VAL A 395 4.45 -11.97 0.82
C VAL A 395 3.49 -11.11 0.00
N PRO A 396 3.85 -10.69 -1.22
CA PRO A 396 2.98 -9.88 -2.08
C PRO A 396 1.68 -10.60 -2.47
N PRO A 397 0.57 -9.85 -2.71
CA PRO A 397 -0.71 -10.45 -3.11
C PRO A 397 -0.64 -11.39 -4.32
N PRO A 398 0.18 -11.13 -5.36
CA PRO A 398 0.34 -12.04 -6.48
C PRO A 398 0.76 -13.46 -6.11
N VAL A 399 1.67 -13.60 -5.17
CA VAL A 399 2.15 -14.93 -4.72
C VAL A 399 1.00 -15.69 -4.05
N TRP A 400 0.23 -15.01 -3.20
CA TRP A 400 -0.97 -15.61 -2.61
C TRP A 400 -2.01 -15.98 -3.67
N ALA A 401 -2.18 -15.15 -4.70
CA ALA A 401 -3.12 -15.42 -5.79
C ALA A 401 -2.72 -16.66 -6.57
N LEU A 402 -1.45 -16.78 -6.95
CA LEU A 402 -0.93 -17.94 -7.65
C LEU A 402 -1.13 -19.24 -6.85
N VAL A 403 -0.87 -19.20 -5.54
CA VAL A 403 -1.08 -20.36 -4.66
C VAL A 403 -2.58 -20.73 -4.56
N LEU A 404 -3.44 -19.73 -4.41
CA LEU A 404 -4.88 -19.95 -4.24
C LEU A 404 -5.58 -20.40 -5.53
N VAL A 405 -5.11 -19.99 -6.70
CA VAL A 405 -5.64 -20.47 -8.00
C VAL A 405 -5.43 -21.97 -8.20
N PHE A 406 -4.46 -22.61 -7.53
CA PHE A 406 -4.37 -24.07 -7.55
C PHE A 406 -5.49 -24.74 -6.78
N VAL A 407 -5.83 -24.19 -5.61
CA VAL A 407 -6.82 -24.79 -4.69
C VAL A 407 -8.24 -24.43 -5.05
N LEU A 408 -8.43 -23.24 -5.59
CA LEU A 408 -9.73 -22.67 -5.91
C LEU A 408 -9.91 -22.56 -7.43
N VAL A 409 -11.14 -22.67 -7.86
CA VAL A 409 -11.50 -22.42 -9.26
C VAL A 409 -11.20 -20.95 -9.61
N PRO A 410 -10.56 -20.65 -10.75
CA PRO A 410 -10.27 -19.29 -11.19
C PRO A 410 -11.51 -18.38 -11.16
N GLY A 411 -11.35 -17.14 -10.67
CA GLY A 411 -12.43 -16.17 -10.55
C GLY A 411 -12.21 -15.17 -9.41
N VAL A 412 -13.29 -14.54 -8.97
CA VAL A 412 -13.28 -13.49 -7.93
C VAL A 412 -12.69 -13.99 -6.60
N LEU A 413 -12.98 -15.25 -6.22
CA LEU A 413 -12.66 -15.76 -4.89
C LEU A 413 -11.15 -15.91 -4.62
N PRO A 414 -10.33 -16.57 -5.48
CA PRO A 414 -8.89 -16.68 -5.24
C PRO A 414 -8.23 -15.31 -5.11
N GLY A 415 -8.59 -14.36 -5.98
CA GLY A 415 -8.07 -13.00 -5.93
C GLY A 415 -8.48 -12.26 -4.65
N ALA A 416 -9.75 -12.37 -4.27
CA ALA A 416 -10.26 -11.78 -3.04
C ALA A 416 -9.55 -12.31 -1.79
N LEU A 417 -9.34 -13.64 -1.71
CA LEU A 417 -8.63 -14.25 -0.59
C LEU A 417 -7.15 -13.91 -0.57
N ALA A 418 -6.49 -13.85 -1.72
CA ALA A 418 -5.09 -13.42 -1.83
C ALA A 418 -4.88 -12.01 -1.28
N LEU A 419 -5.71 -11.08 -1.73
CA LEU A 419 -5.72 -9.70 -1.23
C LEU A 419 -6.15 -9.64 0.24
N GLY A 420 -7.11 -10.48 0.66
CA GLY A 420 -7.61 -10.57 2.03
C GLY A 420 -6.53 -11.01 3.01
N VAL A 421 -5.77 -12.04 2.68
CA VAL A 421 -4.66 -12.58 3.48
C VAL A 421 -3.55 -11.52 3.64
N TYR A 422 -3.14 -10.88 2.54
CA TYR A 422 -2.17 -9.80 2.59
C TYR A 422 -2.68 -8.61 3.41
N THR A 423 -3.91 -8.18 3.16
CA THR A 423 -4.52 -7.05 3.85
C THR A 423 -4.74 -7.35 5.34
N LEU A 424 -5.01 -8.61 5.72
CA LEU A 424 -5.06 -9.06 7.10
C LEU A 424 -3.71 -8.84 7.81
N GLY A 425 -2.60 -9.16 7.15
CA GLY A 425 -1.25 -8.89 7.69
C GLY A 425 -1.04 -7.42 8.05
N VAL A 426 -1.57 -6.50 7.23
CA VAL A 426 -1.49 -5.05 7.46
C VAL A 426 -2.52 -4.58 8.49
N LEU A 427 -3.80 -4.89 8.28
CA LEU A 427 -4.91 -4.41 9.11
C LEU A 427 -4.88 -5.00 10.51
N GLY A 428 -4.49 -6.29 10.64
CA GLY A 428 -4.33 -6.96 11.92
C GLY A 428 -3.28 -6.30 12.81
N ARG A 429 -2.16 -5.87 12.21
CA ARG A 429 -1.15 -5.07 12.93
C ARG A 429 -1.69 -3.71 13.36
N LEU A 430 -2.34 -2.97 12.44
CA LEU A 430 -2.92 -1.66 12.76
C LEU A 430 -3.99 -1.77 13.85
N ALA A 431 -4.83 -2.80 13.81
CA ALA A 431 -5.84 -3.05 14.83
C ALA A 431 -5.20 -3.37 16.21
N ALA A 432 -4.06 -4.08 16.22
CA ALA A 432 -3.31 -4.33 17.45
C ALA A 432 -2.71 -3.02 18.00
N GLU A 433 -2.12 -2.16 17.16
CA GLU A 433 -1.58 -0.85 17.54
C GLU A 433 -2.69 0.06 18.10
N VAL A 434 -3.85 0.14 17.44
CA VAL A 434 -5.03 0.84 17.97
C VAL A 434 -5.44 0.31 19.35
N THR A 435 -5.42 -1.01 19.53
CA THR A 435 -5.77 -1.64 20.82
C THR A 435 -4.77 -1.28 21.93
N GLU A 436 -3.48 -1.16 21.58
CA GLU A 436 -2.40 -0.76 22.51
C GLU A 436 -2.51 0.70 22.97
N GLU A 437 -3.00 1.59 22.09
CA GLU A 437 -3.15 3.02 22.36
C GLU A 437 -4.41 3.38 23.17
N LEU A 438 -5.38 2.46 23.27
CA LEU A 438 -6.61 2.69 24.03
C LEU A 438 -6.35 2.75 25.54
N ASP A 439 -7.10 3.62 26.24
CA ASP A 439 -7.12 3.66 27.70
C ASP A 439 -7.50 2.27 28.28
N PRO A 440 -6.64 1.66 29.09
CA PRO A 440 -6.86 0.31 29.63
C PRO A 440 -7.91 0.26 30.76
N ARG A 441 -8.33 1.40 31.33
CA ARG A 441 -9.21 1.47 32.52
C ARG A 441 -10.56 0.76 32.34
N PRO A 442 -11.31 0.90 31.22
CA PRO A 442 -12.59 0.22 31.06
C PRO A 442 -12.46 -1.29 31.07
N ARG A 443 -11.42 -1.82 30.41
CA ARG A 443 -11.13 -3.24 30.43
C ARG A 443 -10.73 -3.71 31.82
N ALA A 444 -9.90 -2.95 32.54
CA ALA A 444 -9.47 -3.27 33.89
C ALA A 444 -10.67 -3.28 34.86
N ALA A 445 -11.58 -2.31 34.76
CA ALA A 445 -12.79 -2.25 35.57
C ALA A 445 -13.69 -3.50 35.37
N LEU A 446 -13.94 -3.90 34.12
CA LEU A 446 -14.70 -5.10 33.83
C LEU A 446 -14.03 -6.37 34.40
N THR A 447 -12.69 -6.44 34.30
CA THR A 447 -11.93 -7.58 34.85
C THR A 447 -12.02 -7.61 36.38
N ALA A 448 -11.95 -6.44 37.05
CA ALA A 448 -12.11 -6.31 38.50
C ALA A 448 -13.51 -6.75 38.98
N LEU A 449 -14.54 -6.55 38.14
CA LEU A 449 -15.91 -7.04 38.36
C LEU A 449 -16.09 -8.53 38.05
N GLY A 450 -15.01 -9.27 37.76
CA GLY A 450 -15.07 -10.70 37.48
C GLY A 450 -15.42 -11.10 36.04
N ALA A 451 -15.46 -10.14 35.10
CA ALA A 451 -15.71 -10.47 33.70
C ALA A 451 -14.60 -11.37 33.11
N ARG A 452 -15.01 -12.40 32.38
CA ARG A 452 -14.07 -13.26 31.63
C ARG A 452 -13.27 -12.41 30.62
N PRO A 453 -12.02 -12.81 30.28
CA PRO A 453 -11.14 -12.05 29.38
C PRO A 453 -11.78 -11.64 28.05
N VAL A 454 -12.57 -12.55 27.46
CA VAL A 454 -13.31 -12.31 26.20
C VAL A 454 -14.38 -11.23 26.40
N GLY A 455 -15.17 -11.32 27.47
CA GLY A 455 -16.22 -10.31 27.80
C GLY A 455 -15.59 -8.94 28.07
N ALA A 456 -14.50 -8.89 28.87
CA ALA A 456 -13.79 -7.64 29.12
C ALA A 456 -13.21 -7.03 27.83
N TRP A 457 -12.82 -7.86 26.85
CA TRP A 457 -12.36 -7.38 25.55
C TRP A 457 -13.52 -6.89 24.67
N LEU A 458 -14.61 -7.69 24.56
CA LEU A 458 -15.77 -7.35 23.73
C LEU A 458 -16.49 -6.06 24.18
N TYR A 459 -16.59 -5.82 25.48
CA TYR A 459 -17.29 -4.66 26.01
C TYR A 459 -16.38 -3.49 26.39
N GLY A 460 -15.12 -3.76 26.76
CA GLY A 460 -14.17 -2.74 27.21
C GLY A 460 -13.24 -2.19 26.14
N VAL A 461 -12.96 -2.99 25.07
CA VAL A 461 -11.97 -2.65 24.04
C VAL A 461 -12.64 -2.49 22.66
N LEU A 462 -13.34 -3.51 22.19
CA LEU A 462 -13.84 -3.60 20.82
C LEU A 462 -14.70 -2.40 20.40
N PRO A 463 -15.68 -1.89 21.20
CA PRO A 463 -16.50 -0.76 20.79
C PRO A 463 -15.70 0.53 20.59
N ARG A 464 -14.61 0.69 21.34
CA ARG A 464 -13.73 1.86 21.27
C ARG A 464 -12.71 1.74 20.13
N ALA A 465 -12.26 0.52 19.83
CA ALA A 465 -11.36 0.23 18.72
C ALA A 465 -12.08 0.27 17.36
N ALA A 466 -13.39 -0.01 17.33
CA ALA A 466 -14.15 -0.20 16.08
C ALA A 466 -14.06 1.01 15.13
N GLY A 467 -14.22 2.23 15.64
CA GLY A 467 -14.16 3.44 14.80
C GLY A 467 -12.83 3.61 14.08
N PRO A 468 -11.69 3.67 14.81
CA PRO A 468 -10.35 3.74 14.20
C PRO A 468 -10.03 2.56 13.28
N VAL A 469 -10.38 1.32 13.67
CA VAL A 469 -10.13 0.12 12.84
C VAL A 469 -10.96 0.15 11.56
N LEU A 470 -12.23 0.56 11.61
CA LEU A 470 -13.05 0.75 10.42
C LEU A 470 -12.50 1.85 9.50
N ALA A 471 -11.97 2.95 10.05
CA ALA A 471 -11.33 3.98 9.26
C ALA A 471 -10.09 3.43 8.51
N HIS A 472 -9.28 2.59 9.17
CA HIS A 472 -8.18 1.88 8.53
C HIS A 472 -8.66 0.88 7.48
N ALA A 473 -9.76 0.15 7.74
CA ALA A 473 -10.33 -0.80 6.78
C ALA A 473 -10.82 -0.08 5.51
N LEU A 474 -11.48 1.07 5.63
CA LEU A 474 -11.91 1.89 4.49
C LEU A 474 -10.71 2.39 3.68
N TYR A 475 -9.64 2.85 4.35
CA TYR A 475 -8.41 3.21 3.66
C TYR A 475 -7.78 2.00 2.94
N ARG A 476 -7.82 0.81 3.57
CA ARG A 476 -7.34 -0.43 2.92
C ARG A 476 -8.21 -0.83 1.73
N TRP A 477 -9.49 -0.50 1.71
CA TRP A 477 -10.35 -0.72 0.55
C TRP A 477 -9.92 0.13 -0.65
N GLU A 478 -9.58 1.41 -0.44
CA GLU A 478 -9.01 2.29 -1.47
C GLU A 478 -7.69 1.75 -2.05
N VAL A 479 -6.90 1.07 -1.24
CA VAL A 479 -5.68 0.41 -1.71
C VAL A 479 -6.02 -0.90 -2.41
N ALA A 480 -6.88 -1.73 -1.83
CA ALA A 480 -7.24 -3.05 -2.34
C ALA A 480 -7.84 -2.98 -3.75
N ILE A 481 -8.68 -1.96 -4.06
CA ILE A 481 -9.25 -1.81 -5.41
C ILE A 481 -8.18 -1.61 -6.49
N ARG A 482 -7.05 -0.99 -6.17
CA ARG A 482 -5.91 -0.86 -7.08
C ARG A 482 -5.09 -2.14 -7.14
N ASP A 483 -4.96 -2.83 -6.01
CA ASP A 483 -4.23 -4.10 -5.91
C ASP A 483 -4.96 -5.24 -6.64
N THR A 484 -6.31 -5.16 -6.85
CA THR A 484 -7.06 -6.14 -7.64
C THR A 484 -6.58 -6.23 -9.09
N VAL A 485 -6.15 -5.11 -9.66
CA VAL A 485 -5.60 -5.09 -11.03
C VAL A 485 -4.36 -5.98 -11.11
N LEU A 486 -3.49 -5.89 -10.12
CA LEU A 486 -2.28 -6.72 -10.04
C LEU A 486 -2.59 -8.22 -9.95
N VAL A 487 -3.56 -8.60 -9.13
CA VAL A 487 -3.98 -10.00 -8.98
C VAL A 487 -4.68 -10.49 -10.24
N GLY A 488 -5.43 -9.62 -10.90
CA GLY A 488 -6.06 -9.86 -12.19
C GLY A 488 -5.07 -10.16 -13.31
N LEU A 489 -3.94 -9.45 -13.37
CA LEU A 489 -2.84 -9.71 -14.32
C LEU A 489 -2.30 -11.14 -14.25
N LEU A 490 -2.46 -11.82 -13.11
CA LEU A 490 -2.00 -13.19 -12.86
C LEU A 490 -3.13 -14.24 -12.98
N GLY A 491 -4.26 -13.86 -13.61
CA GLY A 491 -5.32 -14.80 -13.93
C GLY A 491 -6.47 -14.88 -12.92
N ALA A 492 -6.52 -14.02 -11.90
CA ALA A 492 -7.65 -13.98 -10.98
C ALA A 492 -8.87 -13.19 -11.51
N GLY A 493 -8.84 -12.74 -12.76
CA GLY A 493 -9.96 -12.03 -13.38
C GLY A 493 -9.98 -10.51 -13.10
N GLY A 494 -11.14 -9.87 -13.31
CA GLY A 494 -11.30 -8.43 -13.14
C GLY A 494 -10.64 -7.59 -14.24
N LEU A 495 -10.63 -6.26 -14.07
CA LEU A 495 -10.08 -5.32 -15.07
C LEU A 495 -8.57 -5.53 -15.34
N GLY A 496 -7.85 -6.13 -14.41
CA GLY A 496 -6.43 -6.44 -14.61
C GLY A 496 -6.19 -7.48 -15.71
N ALA A 497 -7.01 -8.52 -15.77
CA ALA A 497 -6.92 -9.56 -16.80
C ALA A 497 -7.20 -8.98 -18.20
N LEU A 498 -8.21 -8.12 -18.31
CA LEU A 498 -8.52 -7.43 -19.57
C LEU A 498 -7.38 -6.52 -19.99
N LEU A 499 -6.82 -5.73 -19.05
CA LEU A 499 -5.68 -4.87 -19.33
C LEU A 499 -4.48 -5.66 -19.85
N ALA A 500 -4.19 -6.83 -19.28
CA ALA A 500 -3.10 -7.70 -19.75
C ALA A 500 -3.36 -8.21 -21.17
N ALA A 501 -4.60 -8.61 -21.47
CA ALA A 501 -4.99 -9.08 -22.79
C ALA A 501 -4.82 -7.98 -23.86
N GLU A 502 -5.34 -6.78 -23.60
CA GLU A 502 -5.25 -5.66 -24.56
C GLU A 502 -3.80 -5.15 -24.73
N LEU A 503 -3.00 -5.19 -23.66
CA LEU A 503 -1.56 -4.87 -23.77
C LEU A 503 -0.79 -5.92 -24.57
N ALA A 504 -1.17 -7.19 -24.51
CA ALA A 504 -0.53 -8.26 -25.28
C ALA A 504 -0.80 -8.15 -26.78
N THR A 505 -1.92 -7.56 -27.17
CA THR A 505 -2.29 -7.29 -28.58
C THR A 505 -1.82 -5.92 -29.05
N PHE A 506 -1.24 -5.06 -28.17
CA PHE A 506 -0.87 -3.69 -28.47
C PHE A 506 -2.05 -2.82 -28.93
N ASP A 507 -3.27 -3.15 -28.53
CA ASP A 507 -4.46 -2.33 -28.80
C ASP A 507 -4.51 -1.15 -27.83
N TRP A 508 -3.79 -0.07 -28.19
CA TRP A 508 -3.67 1.11 -27.33
C TRP A 508 -5.00 1.85 -27.12
N ALA A 509 -5.93 1.76 -28.07
CA ALA A 509 -7.26 2.36 -27.93
C ALA A 509 -8.08 1.64 -26.86
N ALA A 510 -8.10 0.29 -26.89
CA ALA A 510 -8.74 -0.55 -25.88
C ALA A 510 -8.04 -0.41 -24.50
N VAL A 511 -6.69 -0.41 -24.47
CA VAL A 511 -5.90 -0.16 -23.27
C VAL A 511 -6.31 1.16 -22.59
N THR A 512 -6.48 2.23 -23.38
CA THR A 512 -6.88 3.54 -22.83
C THR A 512 -8.27 3.47 -22.21
N THR A 513 -9.22 2.75 -22.81
CA THR A 513 -10.58 2.56 -22.26
C THR A 513 -10.54 1.80 -20.93
N VAL A 514 -9.76 0.71 -20.87
CA VAL A 514 -9.60 -0.07 -19.64
C VAL A 514 -8.91 0.74 -18.53
N LEU A 515 -7.86 1.50 -18.86
CA LEU A 515 -7.18 2.39 -17.91
C LEU A 515 -8.11 3.48 -17.38
N ALA A 516 -8.93 4.08 -18.25
CA ALA A 516 -9.93 5.07 -17.84
C ALA A 516 -10.94 4.45 -16.88
N ALA A 517 -11.41 3.23 -17.13
CA ALA A 517 -12.32 2.51 -16.25
C ALA A 517 -11.69 2.23 -14.87
N ILE A 518 -10.42 1.80 -14.82
CA ILE A 518 -9.68 1.58 -13.57
C ILE A 518 -9.57 2.88 -12.77
N VAL A 519 -9.22 4.00 -13.43
CA VAL A 519 -9.08 5.32 -12.76
C VAL A 519 -10.43 5.79 -12.22
N VAL A 520 -11.50 5.69 -13.02
CA VAL A 520 -12.86 6.07 -12.60
C VAL A 520 -13.32 5.22 -11.42
N LEU A 521 -13.11 3.90 -11.50
CA LEU A 521 -13.50 2.99 -10.42
C LEU A 521 -12.74 3.29 -9.12
N THR A 522 -11.44 3.52 -9.20
CA THR A 522 -10.62 3.92 -8.04
C THR A 522 -11.13 5.23 -7.44
N TRP A 523 -11.42 6.23 -8.27
CA TRP A 523 -11.95 7.50 -7.81
C TRP A 523 -13.34 7.37 -7.15
N LEU A 524 -14.23 6.53 -7.68
CA LEU A 524 -15.53 6.25 -7.06
C LEU A 524 -15.38 5.61 -5.69
N VAL A 525 -14.47 4.64 -5.55
CA VAL A 525 -14.19 3.98 -4.25
C VAL A 525 -13.60 4.97 -3.26
N ASP A 526 -12.65 5.82 -3.67
CA ASP A 526 -12.07 6.88 -2.84
C ASP A 526 -13.20 7.82 -2.32
N LEU A 527 -14.12 8.22 -3.19
CA LEU A 527 -15.23 9.10 -2.86
C LEU A 527 -16.22 8.48 -1.85
N VAL A 528 -16.56 7.20 -2.05
CA VAL A 528 -17.44 6.45 -1.13
C VAL A 528 -16.78 6.28 0.23
N SER A 529 -15.51 5.92 0.23
CA SER A 529 -14.68 5.72 1.43
C SER A 529 -14.54 7.01 2.24
N ASP A 530 -14.29 8.15 1.58
CA ASP A 530 -14.22 9.47 2.23
C ASP A 530 -15.54 9.84 2.93
N ARG A 531 -16.67 9.60 2.25
CA ARG A 531 -18.00 9.86 2.83
C ARG A 531 -18.31 8.93 4.00
N ALA A 532 -17.92 7.66 3.90
CA ALA A 532 -18.09 6.69 4.99
C ALA A 532 -17.25 7.08 6.22
N ARG A 533 -15.97 7.45 6.03
CA ARG A 533 -15.11 7.96 7.11
C ARG A 533 -15.68 9.24 7.78
N ALA A 534 -16.24 10.14 6.99
CA ALA A 534 -16.88 11.34 7.53
C ALA A 534 -18.12 11.02 8.38
N ALA A 535 -18.80 9.90 8.12
CA ALA A 535 -19.94 9.45 8.91
C ALA A 535 -19.54 8.74 10.21
N LEU A 536 -18.32 8.18 10.27
CA LEU A 536 -17.76 7.53 11.46
C LEU A 536 -17.23 8.56 12.50
N ARG A 537 -16.82 9.75 12.04
CA ARG A 537 -16.44 10.88 12.91
C ARG A 537 -17.68 11.53 13.54
#